data_e8a89e3c389c03919df3265d4a5f25ac
#
_entry.id   e8a89e3c389c03919df3265d4a5f25ac
#
_cell.length_a   1.000
_cell.length_b   1.000
_cell.length_c   1.000
_cell.angle_alpha   90.00
_cell.angle_beta   90.00
_cell.angle_gamma   90.00
#
_symmetry.space_group_name_H-M   'P 1'
#
loop_
_entity.id
_entity.type
_entity.pdbx_description
1 polymer ?
#
loop_
_entity_poly.entity_id
_entity_poly.type
_entity_poly.pdbx_seq_one_letter_code
_entity_poly.pdbx_strand_id
1 'polypeptide(L)'
;MGLTRSTLLATVAAGLVMTSAQAAELPYGLKEGKPYDGTKLNVLSVVTPQFDGLMLRDSEFTELTGIETEWTFIPFGSLQEKVTAEGIAANGQFDVINYLDSWGPPNAHWLESIDEWMEADGISMDRYPPAFAKSAQYEGETKGFPLRAHAQLMFYRKDLIPEPPATWDDVIRIGKELQDAGEDISPLALYFNNDGNRQNLFIWLNFLWAAGGEVFDADGYPAWTSEEALKASEDYIALHTQAKITNPASLSFVEQDARQSFMQGKSAMIPVWWWAYSSMINPEQSTLTADQVAFAGMPAYGEKAVTYAISMPFSVSSHSKNKEASWEFLKWLSNPDLEKRNATEREVEGKSIINNVVTHVANLQDPDINAANANIQDAAWGSLENSNIMPQIPEWPEVGDILSTAIAEAAAGGSTRELMTAAAEQATKVLKRAGRIE
;
A
#
# COMPACT_ATOMS: atom_id res chain seq x y z
N MET A 1 -97.70 2.10 -27.69
CA MET A 1 -96.95 1.91 -26.40
C MET A 1 -95.60 1.40 -26.74
N GLY A 2 -94.63 2.30 -26.79
CA GLY A 2 -93.29 1.99 -27.23
C GLY A 2 -92.37 1.89 -26.02
N LEU A 3 -91.52 0.87 -25.99
CA LEU A 3 -90.39 0.72 -25.06
C LEU A 3 -89.14 0.82 -25.85
N THR A 4 -88.45 1.94 -25.66
CA THR A 4 -87.09 2.19 -26.16
C THR A 4 -86.05 1.51 -25.24
N ARG A 5 -85.25 0.62 -25.83
CA ARG A 5 -84.07 0.02 -25.19
C ARG A 5 -82.86 0.92 -25.47
N SER A 6 -82.34 1.56 -24.44
CA SER A 6 -81.04 2.23 -24.50
C SER A 6 -79.89 1.25 -24.27
N THR A 7 -79.00 1.14 -25.25
CA THR A 7 -77.77 0.32 -25.17
C THR A 7 -76.66 1.21 -24.63
N LEU A 8 -76.17 0.86 -23.44
CA LEU A 8 -74.92 1.45 -22.89
C LEU A 8 -73.72 0.74 -23.52
N LEU A 9 -72.93 1.50 -24.28
CA LEU A 9 -71.55 1.09 -24.65
C LEU A 9 -70.60 1.37 -23.47
N ALA A 10 -70.04 0.34 -22.88
CA ALA A 10 -68.96 0.45 -21.94
C ALA A 10 -67.65 0.44 -22.71
N THR A 11 -66.91 1.57 -22.73
CA THR A 11 -65.55 1.68 -23.26
C THR A 11 -64.58 1.23 -22.21
N VAL A 12 -63.97 0.05 -22.41
CA VAL A 12 -62.85 -0.41 -21.58
C VAL A 12 -61.56 0.27 -22.09
N ALA A 13 -61.07 1.27 -21.34
CA ALA A 13 -59.73 1.82 -21.54
C ALA A 13 -58.71 0.84 -20.95
N ALA A 14 -58.01 0.10 -21.81
CA ALA A 14 -56.84 -0.68 -21.42
C ALA A 14 -55.67 0.29 -21.17
N GLY A 15 -55.40 0.58 -19.88
CA GLY A 15 -54.19 1.29 -19.48
C GLY A 15 -52.98 0.40 -19.69
N LEU A 16 -52.12 0.70 -20.65
CA LEU A 16 -50.78 0.13 -20.72
C LEU A 16 -49.99 0.68 -19.52
N VAL A 17 -49.83 -0.18 -18.52
CA VAL A 17 -48.79 0.05 -17.49
C VAL A 17 -47.45 -0.26 -18.17
N MET A 18 -46.76 0.78 -18.66
CA MET A 18 -45.33 0.66 -18.97
C MET A 18 -44.60 0.52 -17.64
N THR A 19 -44.33 -0.73 -17.24
CA THR A 19 -43.26 -0.99 -16.27
C THR A 19 -41.97 -0.56 -16.97
N SER A 20 -41.38 0.56 -16.54
CA SER A 20 -39.98 0.86 -16.84
C SER A 20 -39.21 -0.32 -16.26
N ALA A 21 -38.75 -1.21 -17.13
CA ALA A 21 -37.69 -2.14 -16.75
C ALA A 21 -36.50 -1.24 -16.36
N GLN A 22 -36.22 -1.17 -15.06
CA GLN A 22 -35.02 -0.58 -14.57
C GLN A 22 -33.90 -1.44 -15.16
N ALA A 23 -33.11 -0.86 -16.08
CA ALA A 23 -31.99 -1.56 -16.64
C ALA A 23 -31.16 -2.09 -15.46
N ALA A 24 -30.82 -3.36 -15.47
CA ALA A 24 -30.00 -3.94 -14.42
C ALA A 24 -28.63 -3.30 -14.56
N GLU A 25 -28.22 -2.53 -13.56
CA GLU A 25 -26.89 -1.93 -13.50
C GLU A 25 -25.84 -3.04 -13.64
N LEU A 26 -24.85 -2.84 -14.51
CA LEU A 26 -23.76 -3.80 -14.66
C LEU A 26 -23.00 -3.92 -13.34
N PRO A 27 -22.47 -5.10 -13.00
CA PRO A 27 -21.66 -5.25 -11.81
C PRO A 27 -20.49 -4.26 -11.83
N TYR A 28 -20.01 -3.88 -10.66
CA TYR A 28 -18.87 -2.99 -10.48
C TYR A 28 -19.09 -1.53 -10.91
N GLY A 29 -20.32 -1.06 -11.12
CA GLY A 29 -20.65 0.28 -11.59
C GLY A 29 -20.17 0.58 -13.02
N LEU A 30 -20.02 -0.47 -13.83
CA LEU A 30 -19.56 -0.34 -15.23
C LEU A 30 -20.68 0.18 -16.14
N LYS A 31 -20.31 0.90 -17.19
CA LYS A 31 -21.25 1.44 -18.18
C LYS A 31 -21.86 0.34 -19.05
N GLU A 32 -23.19 0.37 -19.19
CA GLU A 32 -23.92 -0.52 -20.07
C GLU A 32 -23.62 -0.25 -21.55
N GLY A 33 -23.90 -1.28 -22.38
CA GLY A 33 -23.83 -1.17 -23.84
C GLY A 33 -22.42 -1.19 -24.41
N LYS A 34 -21.41 -1.46 -23.59
CA LYS A 34 -19.99 -1.57 -24.02
C LYS A 34 -19.51 -0.39 -24.88
N PRO A 35 -19.57 0.86 -24.37
CA PRO A 35 -19.26 2.04 -25.18
C PRO A 35 -17.80 2.08 -25.66
N TYR A 36 -16.92 1.25 -25.10
CA TYR A 36 -15.50 1.19 -25.42
C TYR A 36 -15.08 -0.19 -25.98
N ASP A 37 -16.01 -0.93 -26.57
CA ASP A 37 -15.78 -2.25 -27.17
C ASP A 37 -14.61 -2.22 -28.17
N GLY A 38 -13.70 -3.21 -28.08
CA GLY A 38 -12.50 -3.29 -28.90
C GLY A 38 -11.36 -2.37 -28.51
N THR A 39 -11.49 -1.58 -27.44
CA THR A 39 -10.38 -0.79 -26.88
C THR A 39 -9.38 -1.71 -26.19
N LYS A 40 -8.07 -1.47 -26.39
CA LYS A 40 -6.99 -2.15 -25.70
C LYS A 40 -6.27 -1.15 -24.79
N LEU A 41 -6.18 -1.47 -23.50
CA LEU A 41 -5.47 -0.69 -22.48
C LEU A 41 -4.12 -1.32 -22.15
N ASN A 42 -3.07 -0.51 -22.14
CA ASN A 42 -1.76 -0.91 -21.67
C ASN A 42 -1.58 -0.49 -20.20
N VAL A 43 -1.29 -1.46 -19.35
CA VAL A 43 -1.18 -1.27 -17.89
C VAL A 43 0.26 -1.49 -17.45
N LEU A 44 0.88 -0.49 -16.84
CA LEU A 44 2.19 -0.61 -16.20
C LEU A 44 2.01 -0.91 -14.72
N SER A 45 2.63 -1.98 -14.22
CA SER A 45 2.52 -2.36 -12.82
C SER A 45 3.79 -2.98 -12.25
N VAL A 46 3.85 -3.04 -10.92
CA VAL A 46 4.89 -3.78 -10.20
C VAL A 46 4.65 -5.29 -10.31
N VAL A 47 5.74 -6.05 -10.39
CA VAL A 47 5.66 -7.52 -10.20
C VAL A 47 5.23 -7.82 -8.77
N THR A 48 4.09 -8.45 -8.59
CA THR A 48 3.58 -8.84 -7.27
C THR A 48 2.50 -9.92 -7.37
N PRO A 49 2.52 -10.93 -6.49
CA PRO A 49 1.48 -11.97 -6.44
C PRO A 49 0.07 -11.44 -6.16
N GLN A 50 -0.05 -10.25 -5.54
CA GLN A 50 -1.35 -9.66 -5.22
C GLN A 50 -2.22 -9.36 -6.45
N PHE A 51 -1.61 -9.19 -7.63
CA PHE A 51 -2.35 -8.94 -8.87
C PHE A 51 -2.63 -10.19 -9.69
N ASP A 52 -2.07 -11.35 -9.34
CA ASP A 52 -2.29 -12.60 -10.08
C ASP A 52 -3.78 -12.97 -10.19
N GLY A 53 -4.52 -12.85 -9.08
CA GLY A 53 -5.95 -13.11 -9.06
C GLY A 53 -6.77 -12.12 -9.90
N LEU A 54 -6.37 -10.85 -9.94
CA LEU A 54 -7.03 -9.82 -10.76
C LEU A 54 -6.76 -10.07 -12.26
N MET A 55 -5.52 -10.36 -12.61
CA MET A 55 -5.15 -10.69 -14.00
C MET A 55 -5.89 -11.92 -14.53
N LEU A 56 -6.06 -12.95 -13.70
CA LEU A 56 -6.82 -14.14 -14.08
C LEU A 56 -8.31 -13.87 -14.29
N ARG A 57 -8.80 -12.68 -13.86
CA ARG A 57 -10.19 -12.22 -14.06
C ARG A 57 -10.32 -11.19 -15.18
N ASP A 58 -9.25 -10.87 -15.92
CA ASP A 58 -9.31 -9.92 -17.04
C ASP A 58 -10.32 -10.34 -18.12
N SER A 59 -10.52 -11.66 -18.31
CA SER A 59 -11.55 -12.18 -19.20
C SER A 59 -12.97 -11.75 -18.78
N GLU A 60 -13.26 -11.72 -17.46
CA GLU A 60 -14.54 -11.23 -16.92
C GLU A 60 -14.73 -9.74 -17.24
N PHE A 61 -13.70 -8.92 -17.04
CA PHE A 61 -13.74 -7.50 -17.39
C PHE A 61 -13.98 -7.28 -18.89
N THR A 62 -13.27 -8.05 -19.74
CA THR A 62 -13.46 -7.99 -21.19
C THR A 62 -14.86 -8.45 -21.60
N GLU A 63 -15.39 -9.51 -21.01
CA GLU A 63 -16.77 -9.95 -21.28
C GLU A 63 -17.81 -8.89 -20.91
N LEU A 64 -17.59 -8.15 -19.82
CA LEU A 64 -18.50 -7.09 -19.38
C LEU A 64 -18.43 -5.84 -20.25
N THR A 65 -17.23 -5.42 -20.63
CA THR A 65 -16.98 -4.09 -21.22
C THR A 65 -16.58 -4.10 -22.69
N GLY A 66 -16.05 -5.22 -23.21
CA GLY A 66 -15.39 -5.28 -24.52
C GLY A 66 -13.98 -4.68 -24.53
N ILE A 67 -13.46 -4.22 -23.37
CA ILE A 67 -12.13 -3.65 -23.25
C ILE A 67 -11.13 -4.78 -22.95
N GLU A 68 -10.02 -4.84 -23.71
CA GLU A 68 -8.91 -5.75 -23.47
C GLU A 68 -7.81 -5.04 -22.66
N THR A 69 -7.09 -5.77 -21.81
CA THR A 69 -5.95 -5.25 -21.03
C THR A 69 -4.65 -5.97 -21.39
N GLU A 70 -3.57 -5.23 -21.46
CA GLU A 70 -2.21 -5.77 -21.62
C GLU A 70 -1.32 -5.26 -20.49
N TRP A 71 -0.88 -6.18 -19.62
CA TRP A 71 -0.07 -5.85 -18.45
C TRP A 71 1.42 -5.94 -18.74
N THR A 72 2.16 -4.91 -18.34
CA THR A 72 3.61 -4.89 -18.28
C THR A 72 4.08 -4.82 -16.85
N PHE A 73 4.76 -5.87 -16.37
CA PHE A 73 5.24 -5.96 -15.00
C PHE A 73 6.72 -5.61 -14.90
N ILE A 74 7.05 -4.69 -13.99
CA ILE A 74 8.41 -4.24 -13.73
C ILE A 74 8.79 -4.58 -12.28
N PRO A 75 9.99 -5.12 -12.01
CA PRO A 75 10.49 -5.28 -10.64
C PRO A 75 10.49 -3.94 -9.88
N PHE A 76 10.16 -3.99 -8.57
CA PHE A 76 10.04 -2.78 -7.73
C PHE A 76 11.25 -1.85 -7.85
N GLY A 77 12.48 -2.39 -7.79
CA GLY A 77 13.72 -1.61 -7.87
C GLY A 77 13.91 -0.81 -9.17
N SER A 78 13.20 -1.17 -10.26
CA SER A 78 13.29 -0.49 -11.56
C SER A 78 12.00 0.27 -11.93
N LEU A 79 10.94 0.14 -11.13
CA LEU A 79 9.64 0.71 -11.46
C LEU A 79 9.66 2.24 -11.41
N GLN A 80 10.34 2.84 -10.44
CA GLN A 80 10.43 4.32 -10.32
C GLN A 80 11.04 4.95 -11.57
N GLU A 81 12.15 4.38 -12.04
CA GLU A 81 12.82 4.85 -13.27
C GLU A 81 11.88 4.74 -14.49
N LYS A 82 11.18 3.60 -14.62
CA LYS A 82 10.22 3.40 -15.71
C LYS A 82 9.06 4.38 -15.68
N VAL A 83 8.45 4.62 -14.52
CA VAL A 83 7.36 5.59 -14.33
C VAL A 83 7.82 7.00 -14.70
N THR A 84 8.99 7.41 -14.21
CA THR A 84 9.56 8.74 -14.53
C THR A 84 9.85 8.87 -16.03
N ALA A 85 10.41 7.83 -16.65
CA ALA A 85 10.69 7.84 -18.08
C ALA A 85 9.43 7.96 -18.95
N GLU A 86 8.32 7.31 -18.55
CA GLU A 86 7.02 7.44 -19.23
C GLU A 86 6.47 8.87 -19.15
N GLY A 87 6.55 9.50 -17.97
CA GLY A 87 6.15 10.91 -17.79
C GLY A 87 6.95 11.86 -18.69
N ILE A 88 8.27 11.64 -18.80
CA ILE A 88 9.14 12.45 -19.68
C ILE A 88 8.85 12.18 -21.15
N ALA A 89 8.64 10.92 -21.55
CA ALA A 89 8.38 10.54 -22.94
C ALA A 89 7.04 11.11 -23.45
N ALA A 90 6.04 11.27 -22.59
CA ALA A 90 4.72 11.85 -22.85
C ALA A 90 4.04 11.29 -24.13
N ASN A 91 4.26 10.00 -24.41
CA ASN A 91 3.84 9.35 -25.67
C ASN A 91 2.54 8.54 -25.52
N GLY A 92 2.04 8.37 -24.28
CA GLY A 92 0.85 7.58 -23.98
C GLY A 92 1.04 6.08 -24.26
N GLN A 93 2.22 5.54 -24.03
CA GLN A 93 2.48 4.10 -24.20
C GLN A 93 1.65 3.29 -23.20
N PHE A 94 1.48 3.80 -21.98
CA PHE A 94 0.63 3.19 -20.96
C PHE A 94 -0.57 4.08 -20.65
N ASP A 95 -1.74 3.46 -20.57
CA ASP A 95 -3.01 4.11 -20.23
C ASP A 95 -3.21 4.18 -18.72
N VAL A 96 -2.81 3.11 -18.00
CA VAL A 96 -2.94 2.98 -16.56
C VAL A 96 -1.58 2.66 -15.95
N ILE A 97 -1.24 3.38 -14.88
CA ILE A 97 0.08 3.37 -14.25
C ILE A 97 -0.06 3.05 -12.77
N ASN A 98 0.70 2.05 -12.29
CA ASN A 98 0.91 1.76 -10.89
C ASN A 98 2.27 2.30 -10.44
N TYR A 99 2.31 2.96 -9.29
CA TYR A 99 3.54 3.56 -8.73
C TYR A 99 3.48 3.58 -7.21
N LEU A 100 4.62 3.79 -6.55
CA LEU A 100 4.64 4.02 -5.11
C LEU A 100 4.12 5.44 -4.80
N ASP A 101 3.33 5.59 -3.74
CA ASP A 101 2.71 6.84 -3.31
C ASP A 101 3.69 8.03 -3.29
N SER A 102 4.86 7.86 -2.67
CA SER A 102 5.89 8.90 -2.58
C SER A 102 6.56 9.27 -3.92
N TRP A 103 6.31 8.51 -4.99
CA TRP A 103 6.73 8.86 -6.35
C TRP A 103 5.66 9.65 -7.12
N GLY A 104 4.44 9.70 -6.56
CA GLY A 104 3.31 10.42 -7.16
C GLY A 104 3.53 11.92 -7.31
N PRO A 105 3.94 12.67 -6.26
CA PRO A 105 4.08 14.12 -6.34
C PRO A 105 4.97 14.62 -7.48
N PRO A 106 6.19 14.09 -7.73
CA PRO A 106 7.00 14.51 -8.87
C PRO A 106 6.37 14.15 -10.23
N ASN A 107 5.46 13.18 -10.27
CA ASN A 107 4.79 12.70 -11.47
C ASN A 107 3.35 13.24 -11.60
N ALA A 108 2.82 13.98 -10.62
CA ALA A 108 1.42 14.40 -10.57
C ALA A 108 0.95 15.19 -11.81
N HIS A 109 1.87 15.91 -12.45
CA HIS A 109 1.59 16.75 -13.62
C HIS A 109 1.15 15.98 -14.87
N TRP A 110 1.43 14.67 -14.95
CA TRP A 110 1.02 13.81 -16.05
C TRP A 110 0.09 12.67 -15.62
N LEU A 111 -0.36 12.66 -14.37
CA LEU A 111 -1.43 11.80 -13.87
C LEU A 111 -2.75 12.56 -13.93
N GLU A 112 -3.78 11.91 -14.48
CA GLU A 112 -5.11 12.53 -14.60
C GLU A 112 -5.74 12.72 -13.21
N SER A 113 -6.46 13.84 -12.99
CA SER A 113 -7.39 13.93 -11.86
C SER A 113 -8.60 13.05 -12.14
N ILE A 114 -9.00 12.26 -11.14
CA ILE A 114 -10.18 11.39 -11.25
C ILE A 114 -11.38 11.93 -10.47
N ASP A 115 -11.29 13.14 -9.91
CA ASP A 115 -12.32 13.72 -9.03
C ASP A 115 -13.68 13.88 -9.74
N GLU A 116 -13.69 14.41 -10.97
CA GLU A 116 -14.93 14.58 -11.73
C GLU A 116 -15.60 13.24 -12.07
N TRP A 117 -14.80 12.21 -12.38
CA TRP A 117 -15.32 10.87 -12.64
C TRP A 117 -15.85 10.20 -11.37
N MET A 118 -15.17 10.41 -10.24
CA MET A 118 -15.61 9.91 -8.94
C MET A 118 -16.95 10.56 -8.55
N GLU A 119 -17.09 11.88 -8.71
CA GLU A 119 -18.33 12.61 -8.43
C GLU A 119 -19.48 12.08 -9.30
N ALA A 120 -19.24 11.91 -10.60
CA ALA A 120 -20.25 11.44 -11.55
C ALA A 120 -20.74 10.02 -11.24
N ASP A 121 -19.86 9.13 -10.76
CA ASP A 121 -20.19 7.74 -10.44
C ASP A 121 -20.47 7.52 -8.93
N GLY A 122 -20.52 8.60 -8.11
CA GLY A 122 -20.85 8.54 -6.68
C GLY A 122 -19.79 7.78 -5.85
N ILE A 123 -18.53 7.79 -6.27
CA ILE A 123 -17.42 7.12 -5.60
C ILE A 123 -16.73 8.12 -4.65
N SER A 124 -16.45 7.71 -3.40
CA SER A 124 -15.73 8.51 -2.42
C SER A 124 -14.45 7.83 -1.95
N MET A 125 -13.42 8.62 -1.65
CA MET A 125 -12.20 8.15 -1.00
C MET A 125 -12.41 7.73 0.47
N ASP A 126 -13.54 8.08 1.08
CA ASP A 126 -13.90 7.65 2.45
C ASP A 126 -14.06 6.13 2.59
N ARG A 127 -14.16 5.42 1.47
CA ARG A 127 -14.16 3.95 1.46
C ARG A 127 -12.81 3.33 1.84
N TYR A 128 -11.74 4.14 1.88
CA TYR A 128 -10.39 3.73 2.27
C TYR A 128 -9.99 4.29 3.64
N PRO A 129 -9.08 3.65 4.38
CA PRO A 129 -8.45 4.27 5.55
C PRO A 129 -7.83 5.62 5.19
N PRO A 130 -7.85 6.62 6.11
CA PRO A 130 -7.37 7.98 5.81
C PRO A 130 -5.94 8.04 5.25
N ALA A 131 -5.02 7.23 5.77
CA ALA A 131 -3.65 7.17 5.26
C ALA A 131 -3.60 6.68 3.80
N PHE A 132 -4.38 5.66 3.45
CA PHE A 132 -4.46 5.16 2.08
C PHE A 132 -5.11 6.17 1.13
N ALA A 133 -6.22 6.79 1.54
CA ALA A 133 -6.86 7.84 0.75
C ALA A 133 -5.88 9.00 0.46
N LYS A 134 -5.19 9.49 1.50
CA LYS A 134 -4.21 10.57 1.39
C LYS A 134 -3.03 10.23 0.46
N SER A 135 -2.62 8.96 0.42
CA SER A 135 -1.48 8.51 -0.39
C SER A 135 -1.70 8.58 -1.91
N ALA A 136 -2.94 8.76 -2.37
CA ALA A 136 -3.31 8.92 -3.77
C ALA A 136 -3.79 10.34 -4.11
N GLN A 137 -3.60 11.30 -3.19
CA GLN A 137 -4.02 12.70 -3.33
C GLN A 137 -2.81 13.64 -3.31
N TYR A 138 -2.70 14.49 -4.33
CA TYR A 138 -1.60 15.44 -4.49
C TYR A 138 -2.17 16.82 -4.84
N GLU A 139 -1.74 17.84 -4.08
CA GLU A 139 -2.16 19.24 -4.32
C GLU A 139 -3.69 19.45 -4.35
N GLY A 140 -4.42 18.63 -3.59
CA GLY A 140 -5.88 18.72 -3.49
C GLY A 140 -6.64 17.94 -4.55
N GLU A 141 -5.97 17.23 -5.45
CA GLU A 141 -6.58 16.39 -6.47
C GLU A 141 -6.37 14.90 -6.17
N THR A 142 -7.37 14.07 -6.45
CA THR A 142 -7.25 12.61 -6.40
C THR A 142 -6.69 12.11 -7.73
N LYS A 143 -5.54 11.44 -7.68
CA LYS A 143 -4.83 10.97 -8.89
C LYS A 143 -5.03 9.48 -9.18
N GLY A 144 -5.67 8.73 -8.28
CA GLY A 144 -5.88 7.30 -8.47
C GLY A 144 -6.48 6.61 -7.26
N PHE A 145 -6.53 5.28 -7.30
CA PHE A 145 -7.01 4.46 -6.19
C PHE A 145 -5.89 3.65 -5.55
N PRO A 146 -5.80 3.60 -4.20
CA PRO A 146 -4.75 2.91 -3.45
C PRO A 146 -4.99 1.39 -3.42
N LEU A 147 -4.85 0.71 -4.55
CA LEU A 147 -5.24 -0.71 -4.71
C LEU A 147 -4.25 -1.72 -4.13
N ARG A 148 -3.03 -1.34 -3.85
CA ARG A 148 -2.03 -2.13 -3.14
C ARG A 148 -1.50 -1.29 -2.00
N ALA A 149 -2.20 -1.36 -0.88
CA ALA A 149 -1.90 -0.57 0.29
C ALA A 149 -1.65 -1.46 1.51
N HIS A 150 -0.69 -1.09 2.33
CA HIS A 150 -0.18 -1.91 3.41
C HIS A 150 0.13 -1.08 4.65
N ALA A 151 -0.05 -1.70 5.82
CA ALA A 151 0.58 -1.28 7.06
C ALA A 151 1.66 -2.30 7.45
N GLN A 152 2.63 -1.87 8.22
CA GLN A 152 3.60 -2.77 8.83
C GLN A 152 3.02 -3.43 10.06
N LEU A 153 3.37 -4.71 10.24
CA LEU A 153 3.10 -5.50 11.43
C LEU A 153 4.43 -6.07 11.94
N MET A 154 4.48 -6.41 13.22
CA MET A 154 5.56 -7.22 13.79
C MET A 154 5.22 -8.69 13.59
N PHE A 155 5.97 -9.38 12.72
CA PHE A 155 5.91 -10.82 12.61
C PHE A 155 6.94 -11.46 13.54
N TYR A 156 6.59 -12.61 14.12
CA TYR A 156 7.47 -13.31 15.05
C TYR A 156 7.28 -14.82 15.01
N ARG A 157 8.31 -15.53 15.44
CA ARG A 157 8.34 -16.98 15.60
C ARG A 157 7.56 -17.37 16.86
N LYS A 158 6.31 -17.80 16.68
CA LYS A 158 5.41 -18.19 17.78
C LYS A 158 5.94 -19.38 18.60
N ASP A 159 6.72 -20.24 17.96
CA ASP A 159 7.37 -21.38 18.62
C ASP A 159 8.54 -20.98 19.54
N LEU A 160 9.10 -19.77 19.37
CA LEU A 160 10.18 -19.21 20.18
C LEU A 160 9.71 -18.09 21.11
N ILE A 161 8.68 -17.38 20.73
CA ILE A 161 8.17 -16.18 21.40
C ILE A 161 6.68 -16.42 21.69
N PRO A 162 6.31 -16.83 22.91
CA PRO A 162 4.91 -17.17 23.24
C PRO A 162 3.93 -16.00 23.14
N GLU A 163 4.40 -14.79 23.50
CA GLU A 163 3.60 -13.58 23.49
C GLU A 163 4.25 -12.50 22.63
N PRO A 164 3.47 -11.74 21.81
CA PRO A 164 4.02 -10.70 20.96
C PRO A 164 4.68 -9.58 21.78
N PRO A 165 5.78 -8.97 21.28
CA PRO A 165 6.34 -7.78 21.92
C PRO A 165 5.37 -6.61 21.82
N ALA A 166 4.99 -6.04 22.97
CA ALA A 166 4.11 -4.88 23.03
C ALA A 166 4.87 -3.55 22.82
N THR A 167 6.16 -3.53 23.18
CA THR A 167 7.02 -2.35 23.10
C THR A 167 8.36 -2.70 22.44
N TRP A 168 9.09 -1.69 21.98
CA TRP A 168 10.47 -1.88 21.49
C TRP A 168 11.43 -2.32 22.60
N ASP A 169 11.13 -1.96 23.86
CA ASP A 169 11.87 -2.51 25.02
C ASP A 169 11.63 -4.02 25.18
N ASP A 170 10.41 -4.50 24.91
CA ASP A 170 10.13 -5.95 24.87
C ASP A 170 10.89 -6.63 23.73
N VAL A 171 10.99 -6.00 22.54
CA VAL A 171 11.79 -6.53 21.42
C VAL A 171 13.25 -6.71 21.84
N ILE A 172 13.82 -5.73 22.54
CA ILE A 172 15.20 -5.79 23.05
C ILE A 172 15.32 -6.90 24.11
N ARG A 173 14.40 -6.95 25.08
CA ARG A 173 14.41 -7.98 26.14
C ARG A 173 14.31 -9.38 25.58
N ILE A 174 13.31 -9.64 24.72
CA ILE A 174 13.11 -10.94 24.04
C ILE A 174 14.34 -11.30 23.21
N GLY A 175 14.89 -10.31 22.49
CA GLY A 175 16.11 -10.53 21.70
C GLY A 175 17.31 -10.97 22.54
N LYS A 176 17.47 -10.40 23.74
CA LYS A 176 18.52 -10.84 24.69
C LYS A 176 18.24 -12.22 25.27
N GLU A 177 17.00 -12.52 25.64
CA GLU A 177 16.59 -13.83 26.14
C GLU A 177 16.91 -14.96 25.13
N LEU A 178 16.63 -14.73 23.83
CA LEU A 178 16.97 -15.66 22.75
C LEU A 178 18.49 -15.86 22.60
N GLN A 179 19.27 -14.78 22.68
CA GLN A 179 20.73 -14.87 22.65
C GLN A 179 21.30 -15.64 23.85
N ASP A 180 20.78 -15.38 25.06
CA ASP A 180 21.21 -16.06 26.31
C ASP A 180 20.80 -17.53 26.32
N ALA A 181 19.70 -17.91 25.67
CA ALA A 181 19.27 -19.28 25.47
C ALA A 181 20.18 -20.05 24.48
N GLY A 182 21.05 -19.36 23.76
CA GLY A 182 21.98 -19.93 22.78
C GLY A 182 21.31 -20.29 21.45
N GLU A 183 20.20 -19.67 21.13
CA GLU A 183 19.56 -19.83 19.83
C GLU A 183 20.47 -19.32 18.71
N ASP A 184 20.75 -20.15 17.72
CA ASP A 184 21.60 -19.82 16.56
C ASP A 184 20.78 -19.08 15.48
N ILE A 185 20.06 -18.03 15.91
CA ILE A 185 19.26 -17.18 15.04
C ILE A 185 19.45 -15.69 15.42
N SER A 186 19.24 -14.81 14.46
CA SER A 186 19.18 -13.38 14.75
C SER A 186 17.85 -13.05 15.44
N PRO A 187 17.83 -12.38 16.59
CA PRO A 187 16.58 -12.03 17.25
C PRO A 187 15.65 -11.16 16.39
N LEU A 188 16.21 -10.19 15.65
CA LEU A 188 15.44 -9.22 14.86
C LEU A 188 16.06 -9.05 13.47
N ALA A 189 15.24 -9.19 12.43
CA ALA A 189 15.62 -8.87 11.06
C ALA A 189 15.33 -7.39 10.79
N LEU A 190 16.38 -6.60 10.57
CA LEU A 190 16.30 -5.21 10.09
C LEU A 190 17.20 -5.03 8.86
N TYR A 191 17.04 -3.89 8.20
CA TYR A 191 17.77 -3.55 6.98
C TYR A 191 18.15 -2.06 7.00
N PHE A 192 19.44 -1.77 6.77
CA PHE A 192 20.00 -0.41 6.82
C PHE A 192 20.63 0.05 5.51
N ASN A 193 20.65 -0.81 4.47
CA ASN A 193 21.25 -0.45 3.20
C ASN A 193 20.47 0.68 2.52
N ASN A 194 21.21 1.68 2.03
CA ASN A 194 20.67 2.67 1.11
C ASN A 194 20.72 2.12 -0.32
N ASP A 195 19.61 1.60 -0.82
CA ASP A 195 19.47 0.99 -2.15
C ASP A 195 18.87 1.95 -3.20
N GLY A 196 18.75 3.24 -2.87
CA GLY A 196 18.10 4.25 -3.71
C GLY A 196 16.57 4.24 -3.65
N ASN A 197 15.96 3.23 -2.99
CA ASN A 197 14.50 3.18 -2.77
C ASN A 197 14.11 3.62 -1.35
N ARG A 198 15.07 4.04 -0.53
CA ARG A 198 14.87 4.59 0.82
C ARG A 198 14.19 3.61 1.78
N GLN A 199 14.34 2.29 1.54
CA GLN A 199 13.66 1.26 2.34
C GLN A 199 14.10 1.29 3.81
N ASN A 200 15.34 1.64 4.10
CA ASN A 200 15.88 1.75 5.45
C ASN A 200 15.20 2.84 6.31
N LEU A 201 14.42 3.75 5.70
CA LEU A 201 13.59 4.70 6.43
C LEU A 201 12.28 4.11 6.95
N PHE A 202 11.81 2.99 6.41
CA PHE A 202 10.47 2.47 6.69
C PHE A 202 10.22 2.16 8.17
N ILE A 203 11.20 1.64 8.88
CA ILE A 203 11.08 1.35 10.31
C ILE A 203 11.48 2.57 11.16
N TRP A 204 12.47 3.34 10.72
CA TRP A 204 12.84 4.59 11.37
C TRP A 204 11.66 5.58 11.48
N LEU A 205 10.83 5.70 10.45
CA LEU A 205 9.64 6.55 10.46
C LEU A 205 8.67 6.19 11.60
N ASN A 206 8.53 4.90 11.93
CA ASN A 206 7.68 4.49 13.04
C ASN A 206 8.21 5.01 14.39
N PHE A 207 9.54 4.98 14.59
CA PHE A 207 10.17 5.56 15.78
C PHE A 207 10.00 7.06 15.83
N LEU A 208 10.25 7.76 14.72
CA LEU A 208 10.11 9.20 14.61
C LEU A 208 8.70 9.66 15.02
N TRP A 209 7.68 9.11 14.38
CA TRP A 209 6.29 9.50 14.62
C TRP A 209 5.78 9.07 16.00
N ALA A 210 6.17 7.90 16.49
CA ALA A 210 5.81 7.46 17.84
C ALA A 210 6.40 8.36 18.93
N ALA A 211 7.59 8.92 18.69
CA ALA A 211 8.19 9.95 19.57
C ALA A 211 7.49 11.32 19.48
N GLY A 212 6.52 11.49 18.57
CA GLY A 212 5.88 12.78 18.30
C GLY A 212 6.70 13.70 17.38
N GLY A 213 7.75 13.17 16.74
CA GLY A 213 8.53 13.88 15.73
C GLY A 213 7.84 13.86 14.37
N GLU A 214 8.25 14.76 13.50
CA GLU A 214 7.77 14.89 12.13
C GLU A 214 8.94 14.94 11.15
N VAL A 215 8.69 14.58 9.89
CA VAL A 215 9.71 14.74 8.85
C VAL A 215 9.88 16.22 8.50
N PHE A 216 8.76 16.94 8.38
CA PHE A 216 8.75 18.38 8.15
C PHE A 216 7.83 19.06 9.17
N ASP A 217 8.17 20.28 9.56
CA ASP A 217 7.30 21.14 10.35
C ASP A 217 6.18 21.78 9.49
N ALA A 218 5.34 22.60 10.13
CA ALA A 218 4.23 23.26 9.46
C ALA A 218 4.66 24.27 8.38
N ASP A 219 5.89 24.77 8.46
CA ASP A 219 6.49 25.71 7.50
C ASP A 219 7.28 24.97 6.40
N GLY A 220 7.35 23.63 6.47
CA GLY A 220 8.01 22.78 5.49
C GLY A 220 9.52 22.57 5.73
N TYR A 221 10.06 23.02 6.87
CA TYR A 221 11.47 22.78 7.22
C TYR A 221 11.67 21.37 7.78
N PRO A 222 12.86 20.77 7.60
CA PRO A 222 13.22 19.51 8.23
C PRO A 222 13.03 19.54 9.75
N ALA A 223 12.22 18.64 10.32
CA ALA A 223 11.84 18.60 11.72
C ALA A 223 12.42 17.41 12.51
N TRP A 224 13.12 16.49 11.85
CA TRP A 224 13.71 15.30 12.48
C TRP A 224 14.94 15.58 13.37
N THR A 225 15.26 16.84 13.61
CA THR A 225 16.33 17.28 14.51
C THR A 225 15.84 17.80 15.85
N SER A 226 14.54 17.68 16.16
CA SER A 226 14.06 17.92 17.53
C SER A 226 14.70 16.93 18.51
N GLU A 227 14.76 17.24 19.79
CA GLU A 227 15.40 16.36 20.77
C GLU A 227 14.75 14.98 20.81
N GLU A 228 13.41 14.93 20.73
CA GLU A 228 12.62 13.70 20.69
C GLU A 228 12.90 12.88 19.43
N ALA A 229 12.99 13.53 18.28
CA ALA A 229 13.28 12.89 17.00
C ALA A 229 14.71 12.35 16.92
N LEU A 230 15.69 13.11 17.43
CA LEU A 230 17.07 12.65 17.54
C LEU A 230 17.20 11.46 18.48
N LYS A 231 16.53 11.51 19.65
CA LYS A 231 16.50 10.39 20.59
C LYS A 231 15.90 9.13 19.96
N ALA A 232 14.78 9.27 19.25
CA ALA A 232 14.12 8.15 18.55
C ALA A 232 15.05 7.56 17.47
N SER A 233 15.79 8.40 16.75
CA SER A 233 16.78 7.98 15.76
C SER A 233 17.94 7.23 16.40
N GLU A 234 18.46 7.73 17.52
CA GLU A 234 19.51 7.07 18.31
C GLU A 234 19.05 5.70 18.82
N ASP A 235 17.82 5.59 19.35
CA ASP A 235 17.27 4.35 19.89
C ASP A 235 17.01 3.32 18.77
N TYR A 236 16.53 3.76 17.60
CA TYR A 236 16.41 2.89 16.43
C TYR A 236 17.76 2.29 16.01
N ILE A 237 18.77 3.12 15.88
CA ILE A 237 20.14 2.71 15.52
C ILE A 237 20.76 1.83 16.63
N ALA A 238 20.43 2.09 17.89
CA ALA A 238 20.91 1.31 19.03
C ALA A 238 20.45 -0.15 19.01
N LEU A 239 19.35 -0.51 18.35
CA LEU A 239 18.94 -1.91 18.13
C LEU A 239 20.09 -2.72 17.48
N HIS A 240 20.80 -2.12 16.53
CA HIS A 240 21.94 -2.73 15.84
C HIS A 240 23.25 -2.51 16.59
N THR A 241 23.58 -1.28 16.93
CA THR A 241 24.92 -0.91 17.38
C THR A 241 25.19 -1.22 18.85
N GLN A 242 24.18 -1.10 19.72
CA GLN A 242 24.30 -1.28 21.18
C GLN A 242 23.63 -2.55 21.67
N ALA A 243 22.34 -2.73 21.37
CA ALA A 243 21.58 -3.92 21.75
C ALA A 243 22.11 -5.17 21.02
N LYS A 244 22.60 -5.03 19.79
CA LYS A 244 23.15 -6.10 18.95
C LYS A 244 22.19 -7.27 18.78
N ILE A 245 20.89 -6.97 18.67
CA ILE A 245 19.84 -7.98 18.49
C ILE A 245 19.51 -8.23 17.01
N THR A 246 20.17 -7.51 16.09
CA THR A 246 20.01 -7.68 14.65
C THR A 246 21.16 -8.48 14.03
N ASN A 247 20.93 -9.02 12.84
CA ASN A 247 21.98 -9.67 12.07
C ASN A 247 23.11 -8.68 11.73
N PRO A 248 24.39 -9.00 11.90
CA PRO A 248 25.50 -8.15 11.45
C PRO A 248 25.41 -7.75 9.97
N ALA A 249 24.86 -8.62 9.12
CA ALA A 249 24.62 -8.35 7.70
C ALA A 249 23.50 -7.32 7.42
N SER A 250 22.73 -6.90 8.43
CA SER A 250 21.67 -5.89 8.30
C SER A 250 22.15 -4.58 7.70
N LEU A 251 23.45 -4.26 7.79
CA LEU A 251 24.07 -3.09 7.12
C LEU A 251 24.02 -3.18 5.59
N SER A 252 24.00 -4.40 5.04
CA SER A 252 23.90 -4.65 3.60
C SER A 252 22.52 -5.10 3.14
N PHE A 253 21.63 -5.39 4.07
CA PHE A 253 20.28 -5.87 3.77
C PHE A 253 19.39 -4.74 3.28
N VAL A 254 18.57 -5.06 2.28
CA VAL A 254 17.31 -4.38 1.95
C VAL A 254 16.13 -5.18 2.55
N GLU A 255 14.90 -4.68 2.41
CA GLU A 255 13.71 -5.34 2.98
C GLU A 255 13.60 -6.82 2.57
N GLN A 256 13.87 -7.11 1.29
CA GLN A 256 13.80 -8.47 0.76
C GLN A 256 14.77 -9.43 1.48
N ASP A 257 16.00 -8.99 1.78
CA ASP A 257 17.00 -9.82 2.46
C ASP A 257 16.59 -10.11 3.90
N ALA A 258 16.09 -9.09 4.62
CA ALA A 258 15.58 -9.25 5.98
C ALA A 258 14.39 -10.21 6.01
N ARG A 259 13.44 -10.07 5.09
CA ARG A 259 12.28 -10.95 4.95
C ARG A 259 12.70 -12.37 4.60
N GLN A 260 13.67 -12.54 3.71
CA GLN A 260 14.22 -13.85 3.37
C GLN A 260 14.92 -14.51 4.57
N SER A 261 15.63 -13.72 5.39
CA SER A 261 16.23 -14.21 6.65
C SER A 261 15.17 -14.78 7.59
N PHE A 262 14.03 -14.10 7.77
CA PHE A 262 12.92 -14.58 8.58
C PHE A 262 12.29 -15.85 7.97
N MET A 263 11.96 -15.84 6.68
CA MET A 263 11.34 -16.96 5.97
C MET A 263 12.20 -18.23 5.97
N GLN A 264 13.53 -18.09 6.05
CA GLN A 264 14.48 -19.20 6.20
C GLN A 264 14.67 -19.64 7.66
N GLY A 265 13.92 -19.09 8.61
CA GLY A 265 14.05 -19.39 10.03
C GLY A 265 15.33 -18.86 10.68
N LYS A 266 16.05 -17.94 10.02
CA LYS A 266 17.31 -17.34 10.52
C LYS A 266 17.09 -16.11 11.40
N SER A 267 15.85 -15.65 11.52
CA SER A 267 15.48 -14.53 12.38
C SER A 267 14.19 -14.85 13.13
N ALA A 268 14.08 -14.33 14.37
CA ALA A 268 12.95 -14.62 15.24
C ALA A 268 11.82 -13.57 15.09
N MET A 269 12.14 -12.33 14.77
CA MET A 269 11.20 -11.22 14.61
C MET A 269 11.53 -10.42 13.34
N ILE A 270 10.51 -9.83 12.71
CA ILE A 270 10.66 -8.89 11.60
C ILE A 270 9.48 -7.91 11.55
N PRO A 271 9.72 -6.59 11.58
CA PRO A 271 8.72 -5.60 11.23
C PRO A 271 8.65 -5.46 9.70
N VAL A 272 7.52 -5.84 9.11
CA VAL A 272 7.34 -5.81 7.66
C VAL A 272 5.87 -5.72 7.27
N TRP A 273 5.58 -5.49 6.02
CA TRP A 273 4.25 -5.36 5.44
C TRP A 273 3.38 -6.60 5.63
N TRP A 274 2.11 -6.43 5.96
CA TRP A 274 1.17 -7.55 6.19
C TRP A 274 1.08 -8.54 5.02
N TRP A 275 1.25 -8.08 3.77
CA TRP A 275 1.20 -8.96 2.60
C TRP A 275 2.23 -10.09 2.64
N ALA A 276 3.33 -9.89 3.35
CA ALA A 276 4.40 -10.87 3.45
C ALA A 276 3.96 -12.18 4.12
N TYR A 277 2.86 -12.16 4.90
CA TYR A 277 2.34 -13.34 5.57
C TYR A 277 2.13 -14.52 4.62
N SER A 278 1.48 -14.29 3.47
CA SER A 278 1.23 -15.36 2.49
C SER A 278 2.51 -16.01 1.97
N SER A 279 3.57 -15.23 1.79
CA SER A 279 4.89 -15.75 1.41
C SER A 279 5.59 -16.48 2.56
N MET A 280 5.42 -15.98 3.79
CA MET A 280 6.04 -16.56 5.00
C MET A 280 5.53 -17.96 5.33
N ILE A 281 4.32 -18.29 4.95
CA ILE A 281 3.70 -19.60 5.18
C ILE A 281 3.61 -20.48 3.91
N ASN A 282 4.11 -19.98 2.77
CA ASN A 282 4.14 -20.74 1.52
C ASN A 282 5.34 -21.70 1.53
N PRO A 283 5.12 -23.03 1.47
CA PRO A 283 6.22 -24.00 1.53
C PRO A 283 7.17 -23.98 0.34
N GLU A 284 6.79 -23.31 -0.78
CA GLU A 284 7.68 -23.11 -1.91
C GLU A 284 8.67 -21.94 -1.71
N GLN A 285 8.38 -21.04 -0.75
CA GLN A 285 9.16 -19.83 -0.51
C GLN A 285 9.79 -19.76 0.87
N SER A 286 9.21 -20.45 1.84
CA SER A 286 9.55 -20.38 3.26
C SER A 286 9.82 -21.78 3.84
N THR A 287 10.75 -21.85 4.79
CA THR A 287 10.95 -23.05 5.62
C THR A 287 10.03 -23.07 6.85
N LEU A 288 9.33 -21.96 7.10
CA LEU A 288 8.41 -21.83 8.22
C LEU A 288 7.01 -22.30 7.83
N THR A 289 6.27 -22.76 8.82
CA THR A 289 4.88 -23.19 8.68
C THR A 289 3.92 -22.19 9.35
N ALA A 290 2.63 -22.22 9.02
CA ALA A 290 1.64 -21.30 9.56
C ALA A 290 1.51 -21.33 11.09
N ASP A 291 1.81 -22.45 11.73
CA ASP A 291 1.82 -22.60 13.19
C ASP A 291 3.07 -22.01 13.86
N GLN A 292 4.13 -21.74 13.09
CA GLN A 292 5.35 -21.09 13.57
C GLN A 292 5.34 -19.58 13.40
N VAL A 293 4.50 -19.03 12.50
CA VAL A 293 4.45 -17.61 12.20
C VAL A 293 3.24 -16.95 12.87
N ALA A 294 3.49 -15.93 13.67
CA ALA A 294 2.45 -15.08 14.21
C ALA A 294 2.77 -13.60 13.91
N PHE A 295 1.79 -12.75 14.13
CA PHE A 295 1.91 -11.30 13.90
C PHE A 295 1.11 -10.52 14.94
N ALA A 296 1.51 -9.28 15.15
CA ALA A 296 0.82 -8.29 15.99
C ALA A 296 1.01 -6.90 15.38
N GLY A 297 0.30 -5.90 15.91
CA GLY A 297 0.60 -4.50 15.60
C GLY A 297 2.06 -4.16 15.87
N MET A 298 2.52 -3.03 15.32
CA MET A 298 3.89 -2.55 15.58
C MET A 298 4.08 -2.31 17.08
N PRO A 299 5.25 -2.68 17.65
CA PRO A 299 5.55 -2.38 19.04
C PRO A 299 5.53 -0.88 19.33
N ALA A 300 5.04 -0.49 20.50
CA ALA A 300 5.05 0.90 20.91
C ALA A 300 6.48 1.39 21.17
N TYR A 301 6.79 2.60 20.75
CA TYR A 301 7.93 3.39 21.23
C TYR A 301 7.41 4.44 22.18
N GLY A 302 7.81 4.37 23.45
CA GLY A 302 7.16 5.10 24.52
C GLY A 302 5.70 4.63 24.71
N GLU A 303 4.75 5.54 24.60
CA GLU A 303 3.32 5.25 24.81
C GLU A 303 2.56 4.98 23.50
N LYS A 304 3.19 5.14 22.34
CA LYS A 304 2.51 5.09 21.04
C LYS A 304 3.07 3.98 20.15
N ALA A 305 2.17 3.19 19.59
CA ALA A 305 2.44 2.36 18.44
C ALA A 305 2.01 3.12 17.17
N VAL A 306 2.96 3.41 16.30
CA VAL A 306 2.70 4.05 15.00
C VAL A 306 3.23 3.15 13.90
N THR A 307 2.48 3.05 12.81
CA THR A 307 2.91 2.29 11.63
C THR A 307 3.06 3.19 10.42
N TYR A 308 4.09 2.96 9.64
CA TYR A 308 4.15 3.50 8.29
C TYR A 308 3.12 2.76 7.43
N ALA A 309 2.23 3.52 6.82
CA ALA A 309 1.28 3.04 5.83
C ALA A 309 1.78 3.42 4.44
N ILE A 310 1.79 2.47 3.52
CA ILE A 310 2.26 2.65 2.15
C ILE A 310 1.15 2.28 1.19
N SER A 311 1.05 2.96 0.06
CA SER A 311 0.22 2.48 -1.04
C SER A 311 0.93 2.52 -2.38
N MET A 312 0.41 1.75 -3.31
CA MET A 312 0.79 1.80 -4.71
C MET A 312 -0.48 2.10 -5.53
N PRO A 313 -0.80 3.39 -5.72
CA PRO A 313 -1.98 3.77 -6.47
C PRO A 313 -1.93 3.32 -7.93
N PHE A 314 -3.11 3.08 -8.49
CA PHE A 314 -3.32 3.00 -9.93
C PHE A 314 -3.96 4.28 -10.41
N SER A 315 -3.35 4.91 -11.41
CA SER A 315 -3.76 6.19 -11.98
C SER A 315 -3.91 6.10 -13.48
N VAL A 316 -4.72 6.97 -14.06
CA VAL A 316 -4.82 7.16 -15.50
C VAL A 316 -3.73 8.13 -15.96
N SER A 317 -3.02 7.79 -17.03
CA SER A 317 -2.07 8.68 -17.68
C SER A 317 -2.81 9.83 -18.40
N SER A 318 -2.41 11.07 -18.16
CA SER A 318 -2.97 12.22 -18.89
C SER A 318 -2.64 12.19 -20.40
N HIS A 319 -1.62 11.39 -20.77
CA HIS A 319 -1.23 11.16 -22.15
C HIS A 319 -2.00 10.00 -22.83
N SER A 320 -2.83 9.26 -22.07
CA SER A 320 -3.69 8.23 -22.63
C SER A 320 -4.72 8.82 -23.59
N LYS A 321 -4.97 8.09 -24.69
CA LYS A 321 -6.06 8.40 -25.64
C LYS A 321 -7.36 7.67 -25.28
N ASN A 322 -7.30 6.82 -24.26
CA ASN A 322 -8.38 5.93 -23.84
C ASN A 322 -8.81 6.22 -22.38
N LYS A 323 -8.86 7.51 -21.98
CA LYS A 323 -9.05 7.91 -20.58
C LYS A 323 -10.34 7.38 -19.96
N GLU A 324 -11.46 7.47 -20.69
CA GLU A 324 -12.76 6.99 -20.21
C GLU A 324 -12.80 5.45 -20.11
N ALA A 325 -12.15 4.73 -21.03
CA ALA A 325 -11.99 3.29 -20.94
C ALA A 325 -11.09 2.90 -19.76
N SER A 326 -10.03 3.68 -19.51
CA SER A 326 -9.16 3.52 -18.35
C SER A 326 -9.89 3.76 -17.02
N TRP A 327 -10.85 4.70 -17.02
CA TRP A 327 -11.72 4.91 -15.86
C TRP A 327 -12.62 3.69 -15.59
N GLU A 328 -13.22 3.08 -16.61
CA GLU A 328 -13.98 1.82 -16.43
C GLU A 328 -13.10 0.72 -15.83
N PHE A 329 -11.85 0.63 -16.28
CA PHE A 329 -10.89 -0.34 -15.73
C PHE A 329 -10.52 -0.04 -14.28
N LEU A 330 -10.30 1.22 -13.91
CA LEU A 330 -10.05 1.62 -12.52
C LEU A 330 -11.25 1.33 -11.61
N LYS A 331 -12.48 1.56 -12.07
CA LYS A 331 -13.70 1.19 -11.31
C LYS A 331 -13.76 -0.31 -11.03
N TRP A 332 -13.47 -1.12 -12.02
CA TRP A 332 -13.43 -2.58 -11.87
C TRP A 332 -12.33 -3.00 -10.90
N LEU A 333 -11.09 -2.55 -11.12
CA LEU A 333 -9.95 -2.87 -10.25
C LEU A 333 -10.18 -2.48 -8.79
N SER A 334 -10.82 -1.33 -8.55
CA SER A 334 -11.03 -0.75 -7.22
C SER A 334 -12.38 -1.09 -6.61
N ASN A 335 -13.09 -2.08 -7.15
CA ASN A 335 -14.39 -2.46 -6.62
C ASN A 335 -14.23 -3.31 -5.35
N PRO A 336 -14.92 -2.98 -4.24
CA PRO A 336 -14.81 -3.74 -2.99
C PRO A 336 -15.29 -5.18 -3.10
N ASP A 337 -16.28 -5.50 -3.96
CA ASP A 337 -16.76 -6.87 -4.15
C ASP A 337 -15.72 -7.71 -4.90
N LEU A 338 -15.05 -7.14 -5.91
CA LEU A 338 -13.96 -7.80 -6.61
C LEU A 338 -12.78 -8.03 -5.65
N GLU A 339 -12.44 -7.05 -4.84
CA GLU A 339 -11.41 -7.18 -3.82
C GLU A 339 -11.72 -8.29 -2.82
N LYS A 340 -12.99 -8.38 -2.33
CA LYS A 340 -13.44 -9.46 -1.45
C LYS A 340 -13.31 -10.83 -2.12
N ARG A 341 -13.78 -10.98 -3.35
CA ARG A 341 -13.63 -12.21 -4.13
C ARG A 341 -12.15 -12.61 -4.26
N ASN A 342 -11.28 -11.66 -4.59
CA ASN A 342 -9.85 -11.89 -4.75
C ASN A 342 -9.16 -12.28 -3.43
N ALA A 343 -9.67 -11.82 -2.28
CA ALA A 343 -9.15 -12.11 -0.95
C ALA A 343 -9.68 -13.42 -0.33
N THR A 344 -10.81 -13.96 -0.81
CA THR A 344 -11.46 -15.16 -0.25
C THR A 344 -11.38 -16.38 -1.15
N GLU A 345 -11.45 -16.20 -2.47
CA GLU A 345 -11.32 -17.28 -3.43
C GLU A 345 -9.86 -17.73 -3.53
N ARG A 346 -9.61 -19.03 -3.53
CA ARG A 346 -8.25 -19.61 -3.54
C ARG A 346 -7.87 -20.20 -4.89
N GLU A 347 -8.78 -20.17 -5.85
CA GLU A 347 -8.59 -20.67 -7.20
C GLU A 347 -9.37 -19.79 -8.20
N VAL A 348 -8.72 -19.41 -9.28
CA VAL A 348 -9.30 -18.70 -10.42
C VAL A 348 -8.83 -19.40 -11.69
N GLU A 349 -9.75 -19.79 -12.56
CA GLU A 349 -9.46 -20.51 -13.83
C GLU A 349 -8.54 -21.73 -13.64
N GLY A 350 -8.71 -22.48 -12.54
CA GLY A 350 -7.89 -23.67 -12.23
C GLY A 350 -6.50 -23.35 -11.71
N LYS A 351 -6.17 -22.08 -11.45
CA LYS A 351 -4.90 -21.65 -10.86
C LYS A 351 -5.10 -21.23 -9.41
N SER A 352 -4.22 -21.70 -8.55
CA SER A 352 -4.20 -21.30 -7.14
C SER A 352 -3.78 -19.84 -7.01
N ILE A 353 -4.53 -19.08 -6.22
CA ILE A 353 -4.21 -17.69 -5.87
C ILE A 353 -4.11 -17.53 -4.35
N ILE A 354 -3.20 -16.70 -3.90
CA ILE A 354 -3.08 -16.32 -2.49
C ILE A 354 -2.99 -14.79 -2.44
N ASN A 355 -4.07 -14.16 -2.00
CA ASN A 355 -4.09 -12.73 -1.77
C ASN A 355 -4.71 -12.44 -0.40
N ASN A 356 -3.96 -11.75 0.45
CA ASN A 356 -4.43 -11.29 1.76
C ASN A 356 -4.52 -9.75 1.84
N VAL A 357 -4.29 -9.05 0.72
CA VAL A 357 -4.29 -7.59 0.68
C VAL A 357 -5.67 -7.08 0.29
N VAL A 358 -6.24 -6.29 1.18
CA VAL A 358 -7.47 -5.53 0.94
C VAL A 358 -7.24 -4.09 1.40
N THR A 359 -7.91 -3.15 0.77
CA THR A 359 -7.67 -1.72 0.98
C THR A 359 -8.92 -0.96 1.45
N HIS A 360 -10.11 -1.52 1.19
CA HIS A 360 -11.36 -0.92 1.60
C HIS A 360 -11.64 -1.15 3.10
N VAL A 361 -12.14 -0.13 3.80
CA VAL A 361 -12.54 -0.21 5.22
C VAL A 361 -13.50 -1.38 5.46
N ALA A 362 -14.51 -1.54 4.59
CA ALA A 362 -15.48 -2.62 4.72
C ALA A 362 -14.83 -4.02 4.63
N ASN A 363 -13.84 -4.18 3.76
CA ASN A 363 -13.14 -5.45 3.55
C ASN A 363 -12.09 -5.73 4.63
N LEU A 364 -11.44 -4.70 5.18
CA LEU A 364 -10.55 -4.84 6.33
C LEU A 364 -11.27 -5.41 7.56
N GLN A 365 -12.55 -5.07 7.71
CA GLN A 365 -13.40 -5.51 8.82
C GLN A 365 -14.32 -6.69 8.45
N ASP A 366 -14.22 -7.21 7.24
CA ASP A 366 -15.10 -8.31 6.77
C ASP A 366 -14.72 -9.63 7.43
N PRO A 367 -15.68 -10.34 8.09
CA PRO A 367 -15.38 -11.55 8.82
C PRO A 367 -14.98 -12.73 7.92
N ASP A 368 -15.48 -12.81 6.68
CA ASP A 368 -15.12 -13.88 5.77
C ASP A 368 -13.69 -13.71 5.26
N ILE A 369 -13.31 -12.48 4.94
CA ILE A 369 -11.92 -12.15 4.55
C ILE A 369 -10.97 -12.43 5.70
N ASN A 370 -11.30 -12.00 6.91
CA ASN A 370 -10.49 -12.24 8.11
C ASN A 370 -10.34 -13.73 8.39
N ALA A 371 -11.42 -14.49 8.37
CA ALA A 371 -11.38 -15.95 8.55
C ALA A 371 -10.52 -16.66 7.49
N ALA A 372 -10.58 -16.20 6.23
CA ALA A 372 -9.80 -16.77 5.13
C ALA A 372 -8.29 -16.46 5.22
N ASN A 373 -7.88 -15.42 5.98
CA ASN A 373 -6.52 -14.87 6.00
C ASN A 373 -5.90 -14.78 7.41
N ALA A 374 -6.26 -15.69 8.31
CA ALA A 374 -5.74 -15.77 9.69
C ALA A 374 -5.96 -14.50 10.54
N ASN A 375 -6.97 -13.70 10.22
CA ASN A 375 -7.31 -12.41 10.85
C ASN A 375 -6.23 -11.33 10.71
N ILE A 376 -5.42 -11.38 9.66
CA ILE A 376 -4.35 -10.40 9.47
C ILE A 376 -4.90 -9.00 9.12
N GLN A 377 -6.07 -8.92 8.47
CA GLN A 377 -6.72 -7.66 8.15
C GLN A 377 -7.17 -6.92 9.41
N ASP A 378 -7.66 -7.65 10.41
CA ASP A 378 -8.07 -7.09 11.71
C ASP A 378 -6.87 -6.51 12.47
N ALA A 379 -5.74 -7.24 12.50
CA ALA A 379 -4.49 -6.74 13.07
C ALA A 379 -3.97 -5.49 12.34
N ALA A 380 -4.09 -5.47 11.03
CA ALA A 380 -3.69 -4.33 10.20
C ALA A 380 -4.64 -3.14 10.38
N TRP A 381 -5.94 -3.36 10.48
CA TRP A 381 -6.93 -2.31 10.75
C TRP A 381 -6.61 -1.59 12.06
N GLY A 382 -6.36 -2.32 13.15
CA GLY A 382 -5.95 -1.74 14.43
C GLY A 382 -4.66 -0.91 14.34
N SER A 383 -3.73 -1.28 13.44
CA SER A 383 -2.50 -0.52 13.20
C SER A 383 -2.74 0.74 12.36
N LEU A 384 -3.71 0.73 11.44
CA LEU A 384 -4.00 1.87 10.57
C LEU A 384 -4.62 3.08 11.28
N GLU A 385 -5.24 2.89 12.44
CA GLU A 385 -5.77 3.99 13.26
C GLU A 385 -4.67 4.98 13.70
N ASN A 386 -3.43 4.49 13.84
CA ASN A 386 -2.26 5.29 14.18
C ASN A 386 -1.19 5.15 13.08
N SER A 387 -1.58 5.40 11.84
CA SER A 387 -0.66 5.31 10.71
C SER A 387 -0.34 6.66 10.10
N ASN A 388 0.83 6.75 9.49
CA ASN A 388 1.23 7.91 8.70
C ASN A 388 1.85 7.46 7.37
N ILE A 389 1.98 8.38 6.42
CA ILE A 389 2.57 8.14 5.10
C ILE A 389 3.84 8.97 4.92
N MET A 390 4.69 8.58 3.97
CA MET A 390 5.84 9.39 3.58
C MET A 390 5.40 10.77 3.06
N PRO A 391 6.26 11.79 3.17
CA PRO A 391 5.97 13.12 2.64
C PRO A 391 5.57 13.11 1.18
N GLN A 392 4.47 13.81 0.88
CA GLN A 392 3.91 13.92 -0.47
C GLN A 392 4.35 15.22 -1.13
N ILE A 393 5.67 15.37 -1.34
CA ILE A 393 6.28 16.52 -2.03
C ILE A 393 7.21 16.07 -3.17
N PRO A 394 7.31 16.82 -4.27
CA PRO A 394 8.17 16.48 -5.41
C PRO A 394 9.66 16.29 -5.05
N GLU A 395 10.14 16.97 -4.01
CA GLU A 395 11.52 16.93 -3.56
C GLU A 395 11.83 15.71 -2.67
N TRP A 396 10.82 14.95 -2.26
CA TRP A 396 11.01 13.80 -1.37
C TRP A 396 12.03 12.77 -1.87
N PRO A 397 12.11 12.43 -3.16
CA PRO A 397 13.15 11.51 -3.62
C PRO A 397 14.56 11.95 -3.25
N GLU A 398 14.91 13.24 -3.41
CA GLU A 398 16.24 13.79 -3.06
C GLU A 398 16.41 13.92 -1.54
N VAL A 399 15.42 14.44 -0.83
CA VAL A 399 15.46 14.57 0.64
C VAL A 399 15.52 13.22 1.32
N GLY A 400 14.72 12.25 0.85
CA GLY A 400 14.71 10.90 1.37
C GLY A 400 16.02 10.15 1.15
N ASP A 401 16.72 10.38 0.02
CA ASP A 401 18.06 9.81 -0.24
C ASP A 401 19.12 10.37 0.73
N ILE A 402 19.03 11.67 1.06
CA ILE A 402 19.89 12.29 2.08
C ILE A 402 19.67 11.63 3.44
N LEU A 403 18.39 11.47 3.86
CA LEU A 403 18.05 10.80 5.11
C LEU A 403 18.47 9.32 5.13
N SER A 404 18.19 8.60 4.05
CA SER A 404 18.55 7.18 3.90
C SER A 404 20.05 6.97 4.04
N THR A 405 20.85 7.88 3.48
CA THR A 405 22.32 7.87 3.63
C THR A 405 22.72 8.09 5.08
N ALA A 406 22.14 9.09 5.76
CA ALA A 406 22.43 9.37 7.16
C ALA A 406 22.10 8.19 8.09
N ILE A 407 20.99 7.50 7.87
CA ILE A 407 20.59 6.28 8.62
C ILE A 407 21.57 5.14 8.36
N ALA A 408 21.97 4.91 7.10
CA ALA A 408 22.94 3.85 6.76
C ALA A 408 24.31 4.11 7.41
N GLU A 409 24.80 5.35 7.38
CA GLU A 409 26.08 5.74 7.99
C GLU A 409 26.02 5.67 9.52
N ALA A 410 24.90 6.05 10.14
CA ALA A 410 24.69 5.92 11.58
C ALA A 410 24.69 4.45 12.02
N ALA A 411 24.01 3.58 11.28
CA ALA A 411 24.02 2.13 11.55
C ALA A 411 25.41 1.51 11.40
N ALA A 412 26.24 2.05 10.51
CA ALA A 412 27.65 1.65 10.35
C ALA A 412 28.58 2.19 11.46
N GLY A 413 28.06 2.93 12.45
CA GLY A 413 28.78 3.40 13.64
C GLY A 413 29.10 4.89 13.64
N GLY A 414 28.56 5.66 12.71
CA GLY A 414 28.64 7.13 12.72
C GLY A 414 27.81 7.74 13.86
N SER A 415 28.07 9.00 14.20
CA SER A 415 27.29 9.74 15.18
C SER A 415 25.90 10.05 14.61
N THR A 416 24.86 9.37 15.12
CA THR A 416 23.47 9.55 14.65
C THR A 416 23.07 11.02 14.68
N ARG A 417 23.34 11.71 15.79
CA ARG A 417 22.96 13.11 16.00
C ARG A 417 23.63 14.05 15.01
N GLU A 418 24.94 13.88 14.75
CA GLU A 418 25.68 14.68 13.78
C GLU A 418 25.20 14.42 12.34
N LEU A 419 25.00 13.14 11.98
CA LEU A 419 24.54 12.75 10.65
C LEU A 419 23.12 13.25 10.35
N MET A 420 22.20 13.12 11.30
CA MET A 420 20.82 13.60 11.14
C MET A 420 20.76 15.13 11.06
N THR A 421 21.59 15.84 11.81
CA THR A 421 21.72 17.30 11.72
C THR A 421 22.28 17.73 10.36
N ALA A 422 23.35 17.09 9.89
CA ALA A 422 23.92 17.38 8.58
C ALA A 422 22.95 17.06 7.44
N ALA A 423 22.15 15.99 7.58
CA ALA A 423 21.08 15.65 6.64
C ALA A 423 19.99 16.75 6.57
N ALA A 424 19.61 17.31 7.72
CA ALA A 424 18.63 18.41 7.77
C ALA A 424 19.15 19.68 7.09
N GLU A 425 20.44 20.01 7.26
CA GLU A 425 21.06 21.13 6.57
C GLU A 425 21.12 20.94 5.05
N GLN A 426 21.38 19.71 4.59
CA GLN A 426 21.38 19.38 3.17
C GLN A 426 19.94 19.43 2.59
N ALA A 427 18.98 18.83 3.27
CA ALA A 427 17.57 18.86 2.86
C ALA A 427 17.02 20.29 2.80
N THR A 428 17.38 21.15 3.76
CA THR A 428 17.05 22.58 3.73
C THR A 428 17.54 23.27 2.46
N LYS A 429 18.75 22.95 1.98
CA LYS A 429 19.27 23.51 0.72
C LYS A 429 18.47 23.03 -0.50
N VAL A 430 18.05 21.77 -0.50
CA VAL A 430 17.18 21.21 -1.56
C VAL A 430 15.84 21.95 -1.60
N LEU A 431 15.18 22.07 -0.46
CA LEU A 431 13.86 22.71 -0.33
C LEU A 431 13.90 24.20 -0.68
N LYS A 432 14.98 24.94 -0.26
CA LYS A 432 15.19 26.34 -0.68
C LYS A 432 15.40 26.47 -2.17
N ARG A 433 16.20 25.61 -2.79
CA ARG A 433 16.43 25.62 -4.24
C ARG A 433 15.12 25.35 -5.01
N ALA A 434 14.22 24.55 -4.48
CA ALA A 434 12.92 24.24 -5.04
C ALA A 434 11.86 25.35 -4.74
N GLY A 435 12.19 26.33 -3.89
CA GLY A 435 11.24 27.39 -3.49
C GLY A 435 10.13 26.92 -2.56
N ARG A 436 10.35 25.81 -1.86
CA ARG A 436 9.39 25.26 -0.87
C ARG A 436 9.43 26.00 0.46
N ILE A 437 10.60 26.48 0.83
CA ILE A 437 10.87 27.25 2.05
C ILE A 437 11.75 28.45 1.74
N GLU A 438 11.79 29.46 2.65
CA GLU A 438 12.58 30.69 2.52
C GLU A 438 14.10 30.52 2.86
#